data_9f8135bc50cbf53dae72aedabdc366c9
#
_entry.id   9f8135bc50cbf53dae72aedabdc366c9
#
_cell.length_a   1.000
_cell.length_b   1.000
_cell.length_c   1.000
_cell.angle_alpha   90.00
_cell.angle_beta   90.00
_cell.angle_gamma   90.00
#
_symmetry.space_group_name_H-M   'P 1'
#
loop_
_entity.id
_entity.type
_entity.pdbx_description
1 polymer ?
#
loop_
_entity_poly.entity_id
_entity_poly.type
_entity_poly.pdbx_seq_one_letter_code
_entity_poly.pdbx_strand_id
1 'polypeptide(L)'
;SELFSLEIIDKFRVSEKDFTRVRKQTFSNTLLFMMNFLRKSLSLEIENFVKHVCSLKEGKLISAFSKSAFGQCRNKIKPTVFVHLNQTLVREFYTDNDDSVKLWNGFRLLAIDGSRLTLPSTEELKNYYGETKNQTNTGVVQARVSVLYDVLNKYVLDGILSPLSE
;
A
#
# COMPACT_ATOMS: atom_id res chain seq x y z
N SER A 1 -13.22 -13.98 -4.68
CA SER A 1 -12.43 -12.75 -4.46
C SER A 1 -12.84 -12.09 -3.16
N GLU A 2 -12.32 -12.61 -2.06
CA GLU A 2 -12.57 -12.12 -0.69
C GLU A 2 -12.05 -10.69 -0.47
N LEU A 3 -11.04 -10.26 -1.22
CA LEU A 3 -10.39 -8.94 -1.11
C LEU A 3 -11.32 -7.73 -1.19
N PHE A 4 -12.54 -7.91 -1.66
CA PHE A 4 -13.52 -6.83 -1.85
C PHE A 4 -14.89 -7.17 -1.22
N SER A 5 -14.88 -8.05 -0.22
CA SER A 5 -16.07 -8.36 0.56
C SER A 5 -16.52 -7.19 1.41
N LEU A 6 -17.80 -7.16 1.78
CA LEU A 6 -18.33 -6.16 2.70
C LEU A 6 -17.62 -6.21 4.06
N GLU A 7 -17.19 -7.39 4.48
CA GLU A 7 -16.46 -7.61 5.73
C GLU A 7 -15.11 -6.87 5.76
N ILE A 8 -14.35 -6.90 4.66
CA ILE A 8 -13.10 -6.14 4.55
C ILE A 8 -13.36 -4.64 4.56
N ILE A 9 -14.39 -4.18 3.87
CA ILE A 9 -14.75 -2.75 3.90
C ILE A 9 -15.07 -2.31 5.33
N ASP A 10 -15.90 -3.05 6.05
CA ASP A 10 -16.30 -2.74 7.42
C ASP A 10 -15.12 -2.75 8.40
N LYS A 11 -14.20 -3.67 8.23
CA LYS A 11 -12.99 -3.78 9.05
C LYS A 11 -12.01 -2.62 8.84
N PHE A 12 -11.83 -2.18 7.59
CA PHE A 12 -10.78 -1.24 7.22
C PHE A 12 -11.26 0.16 6.83
N ARG A 13 -12.54 0.47 6.88
CA ARG A 13 -13.02 1.87 6.83
C ARG A 13 -12.74 2.60 8.14
N VAL A 14 -12.46 3.89 8.08
CA VAL A 14 -12.18 4.71 9.26
C VAL A 14 -13.44 4.93 10.09
N SER A 15 -14.56 5.24 9.44
CA SER A 15 -15.85 5.46 10.09
C SER A 15 -16.92 4.54 9.49
N GLU A 16 -17.90 4.14 10.31
CA GLU A 16 -19.04 3.32 9.86
C GLU A 16 -19.86 3.98 8.73
N LYS A 17 -19.80 5.31 8.62
CA LYS A 17 -20.46 6.08 7.54
C LYS A 17 -19.67 6.11 6.24
N ASP A 18 -18.40 5.66 6.25
CA ASP A 18 -17.56 5.69 5.06
C ASP A 18 -17.91 4.54 4.10
N PHE A 19 -17.89 4.85 2.81
CA PHE A 19 -18.19 3.91 1.72
C PHE A 19 -19.57 3.25 1.76
N THR A 20 -20.52 3.80 2.52
CA THR A 20 -21.91 3.29 2.59
C THR A 20 -22.77 3.66 1.38
N ARG A 21 -22.40 4.74 0.67
CA ARG A 21 -23.13 5.22 -0.50
C ARG A 21 -22.42 4.76 -1.78
N VAL A 22 -23.20 4.34 -2.77
CA VAL A 22 -22.68 4.04 -4.12
C VAL A 22 -22.19 5.36 -4.75
N ARG A 23 -20.88 5.53 -4.86
CA ARG A 23 -20.22 6.68 -5.48
C ARG A 23 -19.29 6.20 -6.60
N LYS A 24 -18.86 7.13 -7.46
CA LYS A 24 -17.89 6.85 -8.53
C LYS A 24 -16.60 6.21 -8.00
N GLN A 25 -16.14 6.68 -6.83
CA GLN A 25 -14.96 6.15 -6.16
C GLN A 25 -15.38 5.28 -4.98
N THR A 26 -15.20 3.97 -5.14
CA THR A 26 -15.50 2.96 -4.13
C THR A 26 -14.26 2.67 -3.27
N PHE A 27 -14.44 1.94 -2.17
CA PHE A 27 -13.34 1.40 -1.36
C PHE A 27 -12.36 0.59 -2.22
N SER A 28 -12.89 -0.37 -2.99
CA SER A 28 -12.10 -1.25 -3.86
C SER A 28 -11.32 -0.49 -4.93
N ASN A 29 -11.96 0.47 -5.61
CA ASN A 29 -11.28 1.28 -6.63
C ASN A 29 -10.19 2.16 -6.03
N THR A 30 -10.43 2.71 -4.81
CA THR A 30 -9.43 3.51 -4.11
C THR A 30 -8.23 2.65 -3.72
N LEU A 31 -8.47 1.47 -3.17
CA LEU A 31 -7.42 0.54 -2.75
C LEU A 31 -6.59 0.05 -3.95
N LEU A 32 -7.25 -0.41 -5.03
CA LEU A 32 -6.58 -0.83 -6.26
C LEU A 32 -5.73 0.30 -6.87
N PHE A 33 -6.26 1.52 -6.88
CA PHE A 33 -5.51 2.66 -7.37
C PHE A 33 -4.28 2.96 -6.51
N MET A 34 -4.38 2.86 -5.18
CA MET A 34 -3.24 3.02 -4.28
C MET A 34 -2.16 1.95 -4.47
N MET A 35 -2.55 0.72 -4.80
CA MET A 35 -1.62 -0.39 -5.09
C MET A 35 -0.91 -0.25 -6.45
N ASN A 36 -1.37 0.64 -7.32
CA ASN A 36 -0.87 0.81 -8.68
C ASN A 36 0.34 1.76 -8.77
N PHE A 37 1.27 1.70 -7.83
CA PHE A 37 2.55 2.44 -7.80
C PHE A 37 2.59 3.72 -8.66
N LEU A 38 2.09 4.82 -8.11
CA LEU A 38 2.00 6.11 -8.79
C LEU A 38 3.41 6.65 -9.12
N ARG A 39 3.74 6.78 -10.40
CA ARG A 39 5.04 7.27 -10.89
C ARG A 39 4.96 8.64 -11.57
N LYS A 40 3.76 9.02 -12.01
CA LYS A 40 3.50 10.25 -12.76
C LYS A 40 2.64 11.20 -11.95
N SER A 41 2.22 12.31 -12.54
CA SER A 41 1.27 13.19 -11.89
C SER A 41 -0.03 12.47 -11.59
N LEU A 42 -0.63 12.75 -10.45
CA LEU A 42 -1.85 12.07 -9.98
C LEU A 42 -3.00 12.13 -11.00
N SER A 43 -3.11 13.21 -11.79
CA SER A 43 -4.13 13.32 -12.84
C SER A 43 -3.93 12.29 -13.95
N LEU A 44 -2.68 12.14 -14.40
CA LEU A 44 -2.34 11.21 -15.47
C LEU A 44 -2.49 9.76 -15.01
N GLU A 45 -2.13 9.48 -13.75
CA GLU A 45 -2.31 8.14 -13.17
C GLU A 45 -3.78 7.77 -13.03
N ILE A 46 -4.65 8.72 -12.63
CA ILE A 46 -6.10 8.50 -12.60
C ILE A 46 -6.64 8.18 -13.99
N GLU A 47 -6.23 8.94 -15.00
CA GLU A 47 -6.65 8.71 -16.39
C GLU A 47 -6.22 7.33 -16.90
N ASN A 48 -4.95 6.97 -16.68
CA ASN A 48 -4.41 5.67 -17.06
C ASN A 48 -5.12 4.51 -16.34
N PHE A 49 -5.36 4.66 -15.05
CA PHE A 49 -6.08 3.66 -14.24
C PHE A 49 -7.51 3.44 -14.76
N VAL A 50 -8.25 4.52 -15.01
CA VAL A 50 -9.62 4.44 -15.53
C VAL A 50 -9.62 3.75 -16.90
N LYS A 51 -8.72 4.12 -17.81
CA LYS A 51 -8.58 3.48 -19.14
C LYS A 51 -8.29 1.99 -18.99
N HIS A 52 -7.33 1.63 -18.12
CA HIS A 52 -6.94 0.24 -17.92
C HIS A 52 -8.08 -0.60 -17.33
N VAL A 53 -8.76 -0.10 -16.29
CA VAL A 53 -9.86 -0.85 -15.67
C VAL A 53 -11.08 -0.95 -16.58
N CYS A 54 -11.35 0.08 -17.40
CA CYS A 54 -12.42 0.01 -18.42
C CYS A 54 -12.11 -1.03 -19.50
N SER A 55 -10.83 -1.22 -19.85
CA SER A 55 -10.43 -2.24 -20.84
C SER A 55 -10.56 -3.68 -20.32
N LEU A 56 -10.47 -3.88 -19.00
CA LEU A 56 -10.56 -5.20 -18.36
C LEU A 56 -11.99 -5.66 -18.06
N LYS A 57 -12.94 -4.73 -18.01
CA LYS A 57 -14.35 -5.03 -17.68
C LYS A 57 -15.22 -4.76 -18.88
N GLU A 58 -15.59 -5.79 -19.62
CA GLU A 58 -16.64 -5.72 -20.63
C GLU A 58 -17.90 -5.07 -20.03
N GLY A 59 -18.19 -3.83 -20.41
CA GLY A 59 -19.45 -3.15 -20.16
C GLY A 59 -19.63 -2.37 -18.85
N LYS A 60 -18.70 -2.36 -17.90
CA LYS A 60 -18.77 -1.47 -16.71
C LYS A 60 -17.78 -0.31 -16.81
N LEU A 61 -18.24 0.82 -17.33
CA LEU A 61 -17.49 2.08 -17.29
C LEU A 61 -17.25 2.51 -15.83
N ILE A 62 -15.98 2.48 -15.39
CA ILE A 62 -15.59 3.20 -14.19
C ILE A 62 -15.54 4.68 -14.58
N SER A 63 -16.39 5.48 -13.95
CA SER A 63 -16.39 6.92 -14.17
C SER A 63 -15.09 7.53 -13.67
N ALA A 64 -14.49 8.41 -14.46
CA ALA A 64 -13.34 9.21 -14.04
C ALA A 64 -13.65 9.94 -12.73
N PHE A 65 -12.66 9.97 -11.83
CA PHE A 65 -12.74 10.66 -10.55
C PHE A 65 -11.66 11.75 -10.45
N SER A 66 -11.89 12.74 -9.61
CA SER A 66 -10.95 13.84 -9.42
C SER A 66 -9.86 13.50 -8.39
N LYS A 67 -8.74 14.24 -8.42
CA LYS A 67 -7.69 14.16 -7.39
C LYS A 67 -8.26 14.37 -5.98
N SER A 68 -9.16 15.35 -5.83
CA SER A 68 -9.80 15.65 -4.55
C SER A 68 -10.67 14.49 -4.07
N ALA A 69 -11.46 13.87 -4.97
CA ALA A 69 -12.26 12.70 -4.62
C ALA A 69 -11.38 11.53 -4.16
N PHE A 70 -10.25 11.29 -4.86
CA PHE A 70 -9.29 10.27 -4.44
C PHE A 70 -8.70 10.58 -3.06
N GLY A 71 -8.22 11.81 -2.82
CA GLY A 71 -7.66 12.21 -1.54
C GLY A 71 -8.64 12.02 -0.38
N GLN A 72 -9.91 12.43 -0.57
CA GLN A 72 -10.96 12.24 0.40
C GLN A 72 -11.25 10.74 0.67
N CYS A 73 -11.30 9.92 -0.38
CA CYS A 73 -11.53 8.47 -0.23
C CYS A 73 -10.35 7.76 0.43
N ARG A 74 -9.10 8.13 0.07
CA ARG A 74 -7.90 7.57 0.69
C ARG A 74 -7.87 7.75 2.20
N ASN A 75 -8.24 8.94 2.69
CA ASN A 75 -8.25 9.25 4.13
C ASN A 75 -9.33 8.48 4.92
N LYS A 76 -10.22 7.77 4.23
CA LYS A 76 -11.27 6.93 4.82
C LYS A 76 -10.89 5.46 4.92
N ILE A 77 -9.68 5.09 4.50
CA ILE A 77 -9.15 3.73 4.54
C ILE A 77 -8.07 3.65 5.61
N LYS A 78 -8.19 2.70 6.52
CA LYS A 78 -7.16 2.42 7.52
C LYS A 78 -5.91 1.84 6.85
N PRO A 79 -4.71 2.37 7.10
CA PRO A 79 -3.47 1.86 6.49
C PRO A 79 -3.20 0.38 6.77
N THR A 80 -3.72 -0.15 7.87
CA THR A 80 -3.60 -1.56 8.27
C THR A 80 -4.19 -2.54 7.25
N VAL A 81 -5.01 -2.07 6.28
CA VAL A 81 -5.49 -2.90 5.17
C VAL A 81 -4.32 -3.47 4.35
N PHE A 82 -3.25 -2.70 4.13
CA PHE A 82 -2.09 -3.18 3.36
C PHE A 82 -1.32 -4.28 4.09
N VAL A 83 -1.20 -4.16 5.41
CA VAL A 83 -0.60 -5.22 6.25
C VAL A 83 -1.45 -6.50 6.14
N HIS A 84 -2.76 -6.37 6.26
CA HIS A 84 -3.69 -7.49 6.15
C HIS A 84 -3.61 -8.17 4.77
N LEU A 85 -3.58 -7.39 3.69
CA LEU A 85 -3.47 -7.92 2.33
C LEU A 85 -2.15 -8.67 2.13
N ASN A 86 -1.04 -8.11 2.61
CA ASN A 86 0.26 -8.77 2.53
C ASN A 86 0.28 -10.08 3.32
N GLN A 87 -0.22 -10.07 4.55
CA GLN A 87 -0.30 -11.28 5.37
C GLN A 87 -1.19 -12.36 4.75
N THR A 88 -2.31 -11.96 4.13
CA THR A 88 -3.20 -12.89 3.43
C THR A 88 -2.49 -13.50 2.23
N LEU A 89 -1.85 -12.69 1.37
CA LEU A 89 -1.10 -13.15 0.21
C LEU A 89 0.03 -14.13 0.60
N VAL A 90 0.79 -13.77 1.63
CA VAL A 90 1.90 -14.60 2.13
C VAL A 90 1.36 -15.92 2.66
N ARG A 91 0.30 -15.89 3.46
CA ARG A 91 -0.31 -17.09 4.01
C ARG A 91 -0.83 -18.01 2.90
N GLU A 92 -1.61 -17.49 1.96
CA GLU A 92 -2.16 -18.26 0.83
C GLU A 92 -1.03 -18.88 0.00
N PHE A 93 0.03 -18.13 -0.29
CA PHE A 93 1.17 -18.66 -1.04
C PHE A 93 1.81 -19.86 -0.33
N TYR A 94 2.08 -19.79 0.97
CA TYR A 94 2.75 -20.87 1.69
C TYR A 94 1.81 -22.02 2.09
N THR A 95 0.49 -21.83 2.10
CA THR A 95 -0.47 -22.86 2.39
C THR A 95 -0.89 -23.65 1.15
N ASP A 96 -1.13 -22.94 0.04
CA ASP A 96 -1.75 -23.54 -1.13
C ASP A 96 -0.72 -24.01 -2.18
N ASN A 97 0.55 -23.63 -2.03
CA ASN A 97 1.60 -23.90 -3.00
C ASN A 97 2.82 -24.64 -2.40
N ASP A 98 2.57 -25.58 -1.51
CA ASP A 98 3.62 -26.30 -0.76
C ASP A 98 4.68 -26.93 -1.70
N ASP A 99 4.27 -27.50 -2.84
CA ASP A 99 5.14 -28.10 -3.84
C ASP A 99 5.96 -27.06 -4.64
N SER A 100 5.53 -25.80 -4.69
CA SER A 100 6.19 -24.72 -5.43
C SER A 100 7.08 -23.82 -4.59
N VAL A 101 7.02 -23.98 -3.26
CA VAL A 101 7.85 -23.23 -2.31
C VAL A 101 9.32 -23.62 -2.48
N LYS A 102 10.15 -22.67 -2.85
CA LYS A 102 11.59 -22.87 -3.01
C LYS A 102 12.28 -22.80 -1.66
N LEU A 103 13.06 -23.84 -1.37
CA LEU A 103 13.85 -23.95 -0.15
C LEU A 103 15.35 -24.10 -0.51
N TRP A 104 16.21 -23.60 0.37
CA TRP A 104 17.65 -23.85 0.33
C TRP A 104 18.01 -24.89 1.38
N ASN A 105 18.38 -26.09 0.93
CA ASN A 105 18.66 -27.24 1.82
C ASN A 105 17.54 -27.51 2.86
N GLY A 106 16.28 -27.38 2.46
CA GLY A 106 15.11 -27.57 3.33
C GLY A 106 14.72 -26.36 4.18
N PHE A 107 15.42 -25.22 4.06
CA PHE A 107 15.17 -23.99 4.83
C PHE A 107 14.71 -22.84 3.94
N ARG A 108 13.91 -21.94 4.48
CA ARG A 108 13.63 -20.65 3.83
C ARG A 108 14.85 -19.75 3.96
N LEU A 109 15.25 -19.14 2.84
CA LEU A 109 16.32 -18.15 2.82
C LEU A 109 15.72 -16.75 2.97
N LEU A 110 15.85 -16.18 4.17
CA LEU A 110 15.32 -14.86 4.50
C LEU A 110 16.43 -13.83 4.52
N ALA A 111 16.13 -12.64 4.02
CA ALA A 111 16.98 -11.47 4.11
C ALA A 111 16.24 -10.32 4.80
N ILE A 112 16.98 -9.53 5.57
CA ILE A 112 16.49 -8.28 6.15
C ILE A 112 17.34 -7.16 5.54
N ASP A 113 16.66 -6.16 4.97
CA ASP A 113 17.32 -4.96 4.44
C ASP A 113 16.64 -3.71 4.98
N GLY A 114 17.42 -2.66 5.11
CA GLY A 114 16.99 -1.36 5.61
C GLY A 114 17.29 -0.25 4.60
N SER A 115 16.27 0.51 4.24
CA SER A 115 16.36 1.67 3.37
C SER A 115 15.89 2.94 4.06
N ARG A 116 16.31 4.10 3.56
CA ARG A 116 15.80 5.40 4.01
C ARG A 116 14.74 5.90 3.05
N LEU A 117 13.59 6.32 3.62
CA LEU A 117 12.50 6.92 2.88
C LEU A 117 12.41 8.40 3.26
N THR A 118 12.50 9.28 2.28
CA THR A 118 12.24 10.72 2.49
C THR A 118 10.74 10.95 2.56
N LEU A 119 10.31 11.58 3.64
CA LEU A 119 8.92 11.90 3.93
C LEU A 119 8.63 13.39 3.68
N PRO A 120 7.36 13.78 3.48
CA PRO A 120 6.96 15.18 3.46
C PRO A 120 7.34 15.89 4.76
N SER A 121 7.81 17.14 4.68
CA SER A 121 8.22 17.93 5.85
C SER A 121 7.00 18.61 6.52
N THR A 122 6.06 17.80 7.03
CA THR A 122 4.95 18.29 7.88
C THR A 122 5.37 18.29 9.33
N GLU A 123 4.79 19.18 10.15
CA GLU A 123 5.09 19.25 11.58
C GLU A 123 4.85 17.93 12.32
N GLU A 124 3.77 17.22 11.96
CA GLU A 124 3.46 15.90 12.53
C GLU A 124 4.56 14.88 12.25
N LEU A 125 5.05 14.81 11.00
CA LEU A 125 6.09 13.88 10.60
C LEU A 125 7.46 14.28 11.16
N LYS A 126 7.75 15.57 11.29
CA LYS A 126 8.96 16.06 11.97
C LYS A 126 8.98 15.68 13.44
N ASN A 127 7.85 15.83 14.13
CA ASN A 127 7.74 15.49 15.54
C ASN A 127 7.90 14.00 15.80
N TYR A 128 7.44 13.15 14.89
CA TYR A 128 7.50 11.70 15.04
C TYR A 128 8.85 11.10 14.57
N TYR A 129 9.31 11.49 13.37
CA TYR A 129 10.51 10.90 12.75
C TYR A 129 11.78 11.68 12.97
N GLY A 130 11.67 12.93 13.45
CA GLY A 130 12.79 13.84 13.55
C GLY A 130 13.16 14.50 12.22
N GLU A 131 14.05 15.47 12.29
CA GLU A 131 14.59 16.19 11.14
C GLU A 131 16.10 15.95 11.05
N THR A 132 16.54 15.41 9.93
CA THR A 132 17.98 15.21 9.67
C THR A 132 18.49 16.37 8.85
N LYS A 133 19.56 17.03 9.31
CA LYS A 133 20.21 18.12 8.57
C LYS A 133 21.16 17.53 7.53
N ASN A 134 21.00 17.93 6.29
CA ASN A 134 21.93 17.63 5.20
C ASN A 134 23.16 18.56 5.26
N GLN A 135 24.19 18.26 4.47
CA GLN A 135 25.40 19.12 4.33
C GLN A 135 25.06 20.56 3.93
N THR A 136 23.93 20.79 3.28
CA THR A 136 23.40 22.12 2.88
C THR A 136 22.54 22.77 3.97
N ASN A 137 22.49 22.23 5.17
CA ASN A 137 21.67 22.70 6.29
C ASN A 137 20.15 22.70 6.07
N THR A 138 19.67 22.07 4.99
CA THR A 138 18.24 21.92 4.70
C THR A 138 17.72 20.70 5.46
N GLY A 139 16.80 20.90 6.39
CA GLY A 139 16.20 19.83 7.16
C GLY A 139 15.34 18.90 6.29
N VAL A 140 15.56 17.60 6.42
CA VAL A 140 14.81 16.58 5.69
C VAL A 140 14.23 15.58 6.69
N VAL A 141 12.96 15.28 6.56
CA VAL A 141 12.31 14.24 7.36
C VAL A 141 12.54 12.89 6.67
N GLN A 142 13.13 11.95 7.40
CA GLN A 142 13.43 10.62 6.89
C GLN A 142 12.99 9.55 7.87
N ALA A 143 12.47 8.45 7.34
CA ALA A 143 12.19 7.23 8.09
C ALA A 143 13.08 6.09 7.62
N ARG A 144 13.36 5.15 8.53
CA ARG A 144 13.94 3.84 8.19
C ARG A 144 12.82 2.91 7.78
N VAL A 145 12.96 2.26 6.64
CA VAL A 145 12.12 1.15 6.19
C VAL A 145 12.95 -0.11 6.32
N SER A 146 12.52 -1.05 7.15
CA SER A 146 13.15 -2.37 7.25
C SER A 146 12.17 -3.41 6.72
N VAL A 147 12.65 -4.29 5.85
CA VAL A 147 11.83 -5.29 5.15
C VAL A 147 12.40 -6.68 5.38
N LEU A 148 11.55 -7.62 5.79
CA LEU A 148 11.84 -9.04 5.82
C LEU A 148 11.40 -9.67 4.49
N TYR A 149 12.33 -10.28 3.76
CA TYR A 149 12.15 -10.74 2.40
C TYR A 149 12.54 -12.21 2.25
N ASP A 150 11.67 -13.02 1.63
CA ASP A 150 12.01 -14.37 1.20
C ASP A 150 12.72 -14.29 -0.16
N VAL A 151 14.00 -14.61 -0.17
CA VAL A 151 14.90 -14.41 -1.32
C VAL A 151 14.55 -15.33 -2.48
N LEU A 152 14.21 -16.58 -2.19
CA LEU A 152 13.96 -17.59 -3.22
C LEU A 152 12.54 -17.47 -3.80
N ASN A 153 11.56 -17.16 -2.96
CA ASN A 153 10.15 -17.05 -3.36
C ASN A 153 9.76 -15.63 -3.75
N LYS A 154 10.63 -14.64 -3.48
CA LYS A 154 10.44 -13.23 -3.86
C LYS A 154 9.21 -12.56 -3.23
N TYR A 155 8.92 -12.93 -1.97
CA TYR A 155 7.84 -12.32 -1.19
C TYR A 155 8.38 -11.41 -0.11
N VAL A 156 7.76 -10.26 0.08
CA VAL A 156 7.90 -9.45 1.28
C VAL A 156 7.03 -10.10 2.37
N LEU A 157 7.65 -10.58 3.43
CA LEU A 157 6.95 -11.24 4.53
C LEU A 157 6.43 -10.23 5.55
N ASP A 158 7.24 -9.22 5.85
CA ASP A 158 6.90 -8.16 6.79
C ASP A 158 7.70 -6.89 6.49
N GLY A 159 7.25 -5.76 7.02
CA GLY A 159 7.92 -4.48 6.85
C GLY A 159 7.58 -3.53 7.99
N ILE A 160 8.57 -2.79 8.44
CA ILE A 160 8.43 -1.81 9.51
C ILE A 160 8.94 -0.44 9.06
N LEU A 161 8.27 0.60 9.52
CA LEU A 161 8.66 1.99 9.33
C LEU A 161 8.96 2.59 10.71
N SER A 162 10.18 3.05 10.93
CA SER A 162 10.63 3.59 12.21
C SER A 162 11.44 4.89 12.06
N PRO A 163 11.61 5.69 13.13
CA PRO A 163 12.58 6.77 13.17
C PRO A 163 14.00 6.27 12.87
N LEU A 164 14.88 7.15 12.39
CA LEU A 164 16.29 6.80 12.10
C LEU A 164 17.12 6.56 13.36
N SER A 165 16.67 7.08 14.50
CA SER A 165 17.35 7.01 15.81
C SER A 165 17.08 5.74 16.61
N GLU A 166 16.26 4.86 16.07
CA GLU A 166 15.96 3.56 16.70
C GLU A 166 16.70 2.40 16.05
#